data_b3aaed8622078995176b8abd997beec5
#
_entry.id   b3aaed8622078995176b8abd997beec5
#
_cell.length_a   1.000
_cell.length_b   1.000
_cell.length_c   1.000
_cell.angle_alpha   90.00
_cell.angle_beta   90.00
_cell.angle_gamma   90.00
#
_symmetry.space_group_name_H-M   'P 1'
#
loop_
_entity.id
_entity.type
_entity.pdbx_description
1 polymer ?
#
loop_
_entity_poly.entity_id
_entity_poly.type
_entity_poly.pdbx_seq_one_letter_code
_entity_poly.pdbx_strand_id
1 'polypeptide(L)'
;MAERLLMKGNEVIAEAAVRAGCRHYFGYPITPQTEIANYMARKMPEAGGTFVQAESEIAAANMVYGAAGAGVRAMTSSSSPGISLKQECMSYMACAELPAVVVNIMRCGPGLGGILAAQGDYFQSVKGGGHGDYRNVVFAPNSLQELYELTVEAFNVADRYRVVAVILGDGMLGQMMEAVTFREEEHVERGDLSWATTGSGMSRPHNVITSIDTVPERLEAINNRLQAKYRLIEREQTRVELYGCEGAQIVVTAFGTVSRIVKNVIDDAQKEGIRVGLLRPITLWPFPSDAVRALAEADQPDGPGAFLSVELNAGQMVEDVMLAAGGKKQVHFLGRMGGMAPTQSEIVAKIKQILESGT
;
A
#
# COMPACT_ATOMS: atom_id res chain seq x y z
N MET A 1 -6.26 18.80 22.83
CA MET A 1 -6.17 17.37 23.26
C MET A 1 -6.40 16.49 22.07
N ALA A 2 -5.61 15.46 21.86
CA ALA A 2 -5.79 14.53 20.75
C ALA A 2 -7.21 13.95 20.77
N GLU A 3 -7.89 14.03 19.64
CA GLU A 3 -9.28 13.57 19.48
C GLU A 3 -9.28 12.05 19.26
N ARG A 4 -10.07 11.32 20.05
CA ARG A 4 -10.21 9.86 19.92
C ARG A 4 -11.63 9.51 19.49
N LEU A 5 -11.76 8.92 18.30
CA LEU A 5 -13.05 8.60 17.70
C LEU A 5 -13.15 7.12 17.33
N LEU A 6 -14.32 6.54 17.52
CA LEU A 6 -14.67 5.21 17.02
C LEU A 6 -15.15 5.36 15.57
N MET A 7 -14.39 4.84 14.60
CA MET A 7 -14.69 5.01 13.17
C MET A 7 -14.49 3.71 12.40
N LYS A 8 -15.12 3.61 11.23
CA LYS A 8 -14.82 2.56 10.24
C LYS A 8 -13.50 2.87 9.52
N GLY A 9 -12.77 1.82 9.11
CA GLY A 9 -11.51 1.98 8.39
C GLY A 9 -11.63 2.85 7.13
N ASN A 10 -12.67 2.66 6.33
CA ASN A 10 -12.92 3.51 5.15
C ASN A 10 -13.10 5.00 5.52
N GLU A 11 -13.78 5.29 6.63
CA GLU A 11 -13.97 6.67 7.09
C GLU A 11 -12.66 7.26 7.65
N VAL A 12 -11.84 6.43 8.30
CA VAL A 12 -10.51 6.83 8.80
C VAL A 12 -9.60 7.28 7.65
N ILE A 13 -9.60 6.57 6.52
CA ILE A 13 -8.83 6.97 5.33
C ILE A 13 -9.27 8.35 4.84
N ALA A 14 -10.57 8.57 4.76
CA ALA A 14 -11.12 9.83 4.28
C ALA A 14 -10.79 11.00 5.23
N GLU A 15 -10.96 10.81 6.54
CA GLU A 15 -10.59 11.82 7.55
C GLU A 15 -9.09 12.12 7.54
N ALA A 16 -8.25 11.07 7.46
CA ALA A 16 -6.79 11.21 7.36
C ALA A 16 -6.38 12.03 6.15
N ALA A 17 -7.00 11.80 5.00
CA ALA A 17 -6.74 12.55 3.78
C ALA A 17 -7.09 14.04 3.93
N VAL A 18 -8.25 14.34 4.53
CA VAL A 18 -8.67 15.73 4.80
C VAL A 18 -7.67 16.43 5.74
N ARG A 19 -7.27 15.75 6.82
CA ARG A 19 -6.27 16.24 7.78
C ARG A 19 -4.89 16.41 7.14
N ALA A 20 -4.51 15.52 6.24
CA ALA A 20 -3.29 15.64 5.44
C ALA A 20 -3.32 16.78 4.40
N GLY A 21 -4.36 17.59 4.36
CA GLY A 21 -4.48 18.72 3.43
C GLY A 21 -4.94 18.32 2.02
N CYS A 22 -5.48 17.12 1.82
CA CYS A 22 -6.16 16.77 0.58
C CYS A 22 -7.43 17.63 0.44
N ARG A 23 -7.56 18.32 -0.70
CA ARG A 23 -8.71 19.17 -1.00
C ARG A 23 -9.39 18.80 -2.31
N HIS A 24 -8.94 17.72 -2.96
CA HIS A 24 -9.51 17.27 -4.23
C HIS A 24 -9.66 15.75 -4.21
N TYR A 25 -10.91 15.30 -4.23
CA TYR A 25 -11.25 13.88 -4.30
C TYR A 25 -12.11 13.61 -5.54
N PHE A 26 -11.67 12.64 -6.33
CA PHE A 26 -12.38 12.18 -7.53
C PHE A 26 -12.57 10.66 -7.43
N GLY A 27 -13.81 10.19 -7.45
CA GLY A 27 -14.10 8.78 -7.24
C GLY A 27 -15.27 8.27 -8.04
N TYR A 28 -15.38 6.96 -8.12
CA TYR A 28 -16.52 6.23 -8.65
C TYR A 28 -16.94 5.18 -7.60
N PRO A 29 -18.24 5.03 -7.30
CA PRO A 29 -18.69 4.15 -6.23
C PRO A 29 -18.44 2.68 -6.57
N ILE A 30 -17.82 1.97 -5.64
CA ILE A 30 -17.56 0.52 -5.72
C ILE A 30 -17.44 -0.08 -4.31
N THR A 31 -18.02 -1.26 -4.09
CA THR A 31 -17.89 -2.02 -2.85
C THR A 31 -16.53 -2.74 -2.80
N PRO A 32 -15.81 -2.76 -1.63
CA PRO A 32 -16.27 -2.39 -0.28
C PRO A 32 -15.74 -1.03 0.22
N GLN A 33 -15.41 -0.08 -0.64
CA GLN A 33 -14.84 1.23 -0.25
C GLN A 33 -15.84 2.41 -0.29
N THR A 34 -17.13 2.16 -0.45
CA THR A 34 -18.16 3.20 -0.67
C THR A 34 -18.17 4.27 0.42
N GLU A 35 -17.86 3.94 1.67
CA GLU A 35 -17.85 4.88 2.78
C GLU A 35 -16.77 5.96 2.62
N ILE A 36 -15.66 5.69 1.89
CA ILE A 36 -14.65 6.71 1.58
C ILE A 36 -15.30 7.85 0.77
N ALA A 37 -15.96 7.50 -0.34
CA ALA A 37 -16.62 8.48 -1.19
C ALA A 37 -17.74 9.21 -0.45
N ASN A 38 -18.56 8.50 0.34
CA ASN A 38 -19.64 9.10 1.14
C ASN A 38 -19.10 10.09 2.18
N TYR A 39 -17.99 9.75 2.84
CA TYR A 39 -17.35 10.65 3.80
C TYR A 39 -16.78 11.89 3.11
N MET A 40 -16.09 11.72 2.00
CA MET A 40 -15.50 12.80 1.20
C MET A 40 -16.57 13.73 0.63
N ALA A 41 -17.72 13.21 0.20
CA ALA A 41 -18.83 14.03 -0.30
C ALA A 41 -19.34 15.03 0.75
N ARG A 42 -19.31 14.66 2.03
CA ARG A 42 -19.69 15.54 3.15
C ARG A 42 -18.56 16.48 3.56
N LYS A 43 -17.34 15.95 3.68
CA LYS A 43 -16.22 16.68 4.28
C LYS A 43 -15.51 17.63 3.33
N MET A 44 -15.45 17.34 2.04
CA MET A 44 -14.75 18.21 1.09
C MET A 44 -15.35 19.62 1.02
N PRO A 45 -16.68 19.82 0.91
CA PRO A 45 -17.26 21.17 0.97
C PRO A 45 -16.96 21.90 2.28
N GLU A 46 -17.03 21.21 3.43
CA GLU A 46 -16.69 21.78 4.75
C GLU A 46 -15.24 22.23 4.84
N ALA A 47 -14.32 21.49 4.21
CA ALA A 47 -12.88 21.76 4.18
C ALA A 47 -12.48 22.78 3.08
N GLY A 48 -13.43 23.34 2.32
CA GLY A 48 -13.16 24.21 1.18
C GLY A 48 -12.52 23.47 -0.01
N GLY A 49 -12.78 22.17 -0.12
CA GLY A 49 -12.25 21.30 -1.18
C GLY A 49 -13.31 20.94 -2.24
N THR A 50 -12.92 20.09 -3.17
CA THR A 50 -13.73 19.61 -4.27
C THR A 50 -13.95 18.10 -4.18
N PHE A 51 -15.21 17.69 -4.22
CA PHE A 51 -15.63 16.30 -4.42
C PHE A 51 -16.31 16.16 -5.77
N VAL A 52 -15.89 15.17 -6.57
CA VAL A 52 -16.58 14.81 -7.81
C VAL A 52 -16.77 13.29 -7.86
N GLN A 53 -18.03 12.88 -8.02
CA GLN A 53 -18.35 11.53 -8.46
C GLN A 53 -18.27 11.50 -9.99
N ALA A 54 -17.23 10.87 -10.51
CA ALA A 54 -17.00 10.71 -11.94
C ALA A 54 -17.94 9.63 -12.53
N GLU A 55 -18.07 9.61 -13.85
CA GLU A 55 -18.87 8.61 -14.56
C GLU A 55 -18.17 7.25 -14.66
N SER A 56 -16.84 7.18 -14.36
CA SER A 56 -16.05 5.95 -14.39
C SER A 56 -14.76 6.10 -13.57
N GLU A 57 -14.11 4.97 -13.24
CA GLU A 57 -12.79 4.95 -12.60
C GLU A 57 -11.72 5.59 -13.49
N ILE A 58 -11.82 5.44 -14.81
CA ILE A 58 -10.91 6.06 -15.79
C ILE A 58 -11.00 7.58 -15.70
N ALA A 59 -12.22 8.13 -15.70
CA ALA A 59 -12.44 9.56 -15.58
C ALA A 59 -11.95 10.09 -14.23
N ALA A 60 -12.24 9.39 -13.13
CA ALA A 60 -11.76 9.77 -11.80
C ALA A 60 -10.22 9.85 -11.75
N ALA A 61 -9.51 8.89 -12.32
CA ALA A 61 -8.05 8.88 -12.36
C ALA A 61 -7.50 10.05 -13.20
N ASN A 62 -8.11 10.36 -14.34
CA ASN A 62 -7.69 11.48 -15.17
C ASN A 62 -7.97 12.86 -14.52
N MET A 63 -9.03 12.97 -13.72
CA MET A 63 -9.28 14.17 -12.91
C MET A 63 -8.18 14.34 -11.83
N VAL A 64 -7.73 13.22 -11.20
CA VAL A 64 -6.57 13.26 -10.28
C VAL A 64 -5.31 13.71 -11.02
N TYR A 65 -5.05 13.18 -12.22
CA TYR A 65 -3.91 13.61 -13.05
C TYR A 65 -3.92 15.13 -13.27
N GLY A 66 -5.06 15.69 -13.68
CA GLY A 66 -5.21 17.12 -13.91
C GLY A 66 -5.01 17.95 -12.63
N ALA A 67 -5.61 17.54 -11.53
CA ALA A 67 -5.48 18.22 -10.25
C ALA A 67 -4.04 18.17 -9.71
N ALA A 68 -3.40 17.00 -9.77
CA ALA A 68 -2.00 16.83 -9.39
C ALA A 68 -1.08 17.70 -10.26
N GLY A 69 -1.34 17.80 -11.57
CA GLY A 69 -0.62 18.68 -12.48
C GLY A 69 -0.73 20.16 -12.12
N ALA A 70 -1.84 20.56 -11.50
CA ALA A 70 -2.04 21.91 -10.94
C ALA A 70 -1.35 22.10 -9.57
N GLY A 71 -0.64 21.09 -9.05
CA GLY A 71 0.11 21.19 -7.80
C GLY A 71 -0.73 21.08 -6.53
N VAL A 72 -1.92 20.50 -6.59
CA VAL A 72 -2.79 20.31 -5.42
C VAL A 72 -2.78 18.86 -4.96
N ARG A 73 -2.95 18.61 -3.65
CA ARG A 73 -3.15 17.26 -3.11
C ARG A 73 -4.48 16.70 -3.60
N ALA A 74 -4.40 15.62 -4.35
CA ALA A 74 -5.55 14.91 -4.90
C ALA A 74 -5.51 13.42 -4.55
N MET A 75 -6.70 12.84 -4.38
CA MET A 75 -6.87 11.43 -4.06
C MET A 75 -7.99 10.81 -4.89
N THR A 76 -7.83 9.55 -5.22
CA THR A 76 -8.90 8.67 -5.66
C THR A 76 -8.88 7.38 -4.87
N SER A 77 -10.04 6.75 -4.73
CA SER A 77 -10.14 5.40 -4.14
C SER A 77 -10.94 4.48 -5.06
N SER A 78 -10.69 3.19 -4.94
CA SER A 78 -11.44 2.15 -5.63
C SER A 78 -11.23 0.78 -4.96
N SER A 79 -11.69 -0.26 -5.59
CA SER A 79 -11.48 -1.65 -5.21
C SER A 79 -11.10 -2.46 -6.46
N SER A 80 -10.15 -3.31 -6.34
CA SER A 80 -9.64 -4.30 -7.32
C SER A 80 -9.99 -4.07 -8.81
N PRO A 81 -11.21 -4.39 -9.33
CA PRO A 81 -11.51 -4.19 -10.74
C PRO A 81 -11.50 -2.70 -11.14
N GLY A 82 -11.88 -1.79 -10.25
CA GLY A 82 -11.80 -0.36 -10.52
C GLY A 82 -10.37 0.17 -10.50
N ILE A 83 -9.47 -0.41 -9.69
CA ILE A 83 -8.05 -0.11 -9.75
C ILE A 83 -7.46 -0.57 -11.09
N SER A 84 -7.89 -1.71 -11.63
CA SER A 84 -7.48 -2.16 -12.97
C SER A 84 -7.73 -1.09 -14.03
N LEU A 85 -8.88 -0.40 -13.99
CA LEU A 85 -9.22 0.68 -14.92
C LEU A 85 -8.38 1.96 -14.73
N LYS A 86 -7.73 2.14 -13.57
CA LYS A 86 -6.88 3.32 -13.27
C LYS A 86 -5.41 3.12 -13.66
N GLN A 87 -4.98 1.92 -14.01
CA GLN A 87 -3.56 1.58 -14.18
C GLN A 87 -2.87 2.36 -15.30
N GLU A 88 -3.56 2.60 -16.39
CA GLU A 88 -3.01 3.43 -17.49
C GLU A 88 -2.68 4.85 -16.98
N CYS A 89 -3.62 5.48 -16.28
CA CYS A 89 -3.42 6.81 -15.74
C CYS A 89 -2.31 6.85 -14.68
N MET A 90 -2.16 5.80 -13.87
CA MET A 90 -1.06 5.69 -12.89
C MET A 90 0.30 5.65 -13.61
N SER A 91 0.41 4.96 -14.74
CA SER A 91 1.60 4.97 -15.58
C SER A 91 1.89 6.39 -16.13
N TYR A 92 0.85 7.11 -16.56
CA TYR A 92 1.00 8.51 -17.03
C TYR A 92 1.45 9.44 -15.89
N MET A 93 0.86 9.30 -14.70
CA MET A 93 1.29 10.07 -13.52
C MET A 93 2.75 9.79 -13.15
N ALA A 94 3.20 8.55 -13.26
CA ALA A 94 4.58 8.18 -12.98
C ALA A 94 5.55 8.83 -13.96
N CYS A 95 5.27 8.80 -15.26
CA CYS A 95 6.09 9.45 -16.28
C CYS A 95 6.13 10.97 -16.13
N ALA A 96 4.98 11.59 -15.83
CA ALA A 96 4.86 13.03 -15.62
C ALA A 96 5.32 13.48 -14.21
N GLU A 97 5.74 12.54 -13.36
CA GLU A 97 6.16 12.76 -11.97
C GLU A 97 5.12 13.56 -11.17
N LEU A 98 3.86 13.10 -11.20
CA LEU A 98 2.75 13.73 -10.50
C LEU A 98 2.48 13.05 -9.16
N PRO A 99 2.45 13.83 -8.05
CA PRO A 99 2.10 13.31 -6.73
C PRO A 99 0.62 13.05 -6.63
N ALA A 100 0.22 11.85 -6.20
CA ALA A 100 -1.16 11.52 -5.91
C ALA A 100 -1.27 10.38 -4.91
N VAL A 101 -2.39 10.29 -4.18
CA VAL A 101 -2.70 9.14 -3.33
C VAL A 101 -3.82 8.34 -3.98
N VAL A 102 -3.57 7.04 -4.14
CA VAL A 102 -4.55 6.06 -4.63
C VAL A 102 -4.85 5.06 -3.52
N VAL A 103 -6.11 4.88 -3.19
CA VAL A 103 -6.53 3.89 -2.18
C VAL A 103 -7.15 2.69 -2.88
N ASN A 104 -6.64 1.51 -2.59
CA ASN A 104 -7.23 0.24 -3.00
C ASN A 104 -7.70 -0.54 -1.77
N ILE A 105 -9.01 -0.69 -1.63
CA ILE A 105 -9.61 -1.63 -0.66
C ILE A 105 -9.91 -2.91 -1.42
N MET A 106 -8.98 -3.86 -1.33
CA MET A 106 -8.99 -5.08 -2.11
C MET A 106 -10.21 -5.96 -1.81
N ARG A 107 -10.75 -6.56 -2.86
CA ARG A 107 -11.77 -7.58 -2.83
C ARG A 107 -11.38 -8.78 -3.67
N CYS A 108 -12.07 -9.92 -3.47
CA CYS A 108 -11.72 -11.15 -4.15
C CYS A 108 -12.08 -11.14 -5.64
N GLY A 109 -11.16 -11.64 -6.45
CA GLY A 109 -11.24 -11.86 -7.90
C GLY A 109 -10.99 -13.34 -8.24
N PRO A 110 -10.68 -13.68 -9.50
CA PRO A 110 -10.55 -12.79 -10.67
C PRO A 110 -11.91 -12.33 -11.23
N GLY A 111 -11.84 -11.41 -12.21
CA GLY A 111 -13.02 -10.84 -12.89
C GLY A 111 -13.76 -9.86 -11.96
N LEU A 112 -15.08 -9.77 -12.11
CA LEU A 112 -15.90 -8.96 -11.20
C LEU A 112 -15.82 -9.48 -9.77
N GLY A 113 -15.60 -10.78 -9.60
CA GLY A 113 -15.33 -11.47 -8.35
C GLY A 113 -16.45 -11.35 -7.32
N GLY A 114 -16.05 -11.25 -6.07
CA GLY A 114 -16.94 -11.02 -4.92
C GLY A 114 -16.56 -9.75 -4.18
N ILE A 115 -17.27 -9.49 -3.07
CA ILE A 115 -17.07 -8.27 -2.25
C ILE A 115 -16.27 -8.54 -0.97
N LEU A 116 -15.92 -9.79 -0.71
CA LEU A 116 -15.17 -10.18 0.48
C LEU A 116 -13.69 -9.80 0.35
N ALA A 117 -13.02 -9.68 1.49
CA ALA A 117 -11.62 -9.30 1.57
C ALA A 117 -10.69 -10.28 0.85
N ALA A 118 -9.66 -9.76 0.21
CA ALA A 118 -8.59 -10.53 -0.42
C ALA A 118 -7.30 -9.70 -0.49
N GLN A 119 -6.19 -10.34 -0.86
CA GLN A 119 -4.90 -9.71 -1.09
C GLN A 119 -4.38 -10.02 -2.51
N GLY A 120 -5.30 -10.22 -3.47
CA GLY A 120 -4.99 -10.62 -4.84
C GLY A 120 -4.37 -9.53 -5.71
N ASP A 121 -4.35 -8.28 -5.26
CA ASP A 121 -3.83 -7.15 -6.03
C ASP A 121 -2.38 -6.78 -5.63
N TYR A 122 -1.67 -7.67 -4.94
CA TYR A 122 -0.29 -7.43 -4.55
C TYR A 122 0.58 -7.18 -5.79
N PHE A 123 0.60 -8.11 -6.76
CA PHE A 123 1.39 -7.93 -7.98
C PHE A 123 1.00 -6.67 -8.75
N GLN A 124 -0.29 -6.41 -8.90
CA GLN A 124 -0.78 -5.20 -9.58
C GLN A 124 -0.23 -3.93 -8.93
N SER A 125 -0.13 -3.91 -7.59
CA SER A 125 0.32 -2.74 -6.83
C SER A 125 1.85 -2.58 -6.84
N VAL A 126 2.61 -3.68 -6.71
CA VAL A 126 4.07 -3.64 -6.48
C VAL A 126 4.91 -3.93 -7.73
N LYS A 127 4.38 -4.70 -8.69
CA LYS A 127 5.09 -5.02 -9.94
C LYS A 127 4.72 -4.08 -11.10
N GLY A 128 3.73 -3.19 -10.90
CA GLY A 128 3.19 -2.31 -11.91
C GLY A 128 2.02 -2.95 -12.68
N GLY A 129 0.81 -2.40 -12.51
CA GLY A 129 -0.39 -2.87 -13.19
C GLY A 129 -0.62 -2.19 -14.54
N GLY A 130 0.04 -1.06 -14.81
CA GLY A 130 0.07 -0.36 -16.08
C GLY A 130 1.26 -0.79 -16.92
N HIS A 131 1.74 0.08 -17.78
CA HIS A 131 2.88 -0.17 -18.67
C HIS A 131 4.07 0.74 -18.35
N GLY A 132 5.27 0.32 -18.77
CA GLY A 132 6.53 1.04 -18.57
C GLY A 132 7.23 0.67 -17.26
N ASP A 133 8.43 1.24 -17.08
CA ASP A 133 9.35 0.90 -15.99
C ASP A 133 9.13 1.79 -14.77
N TYR A 134 7.90 1.79 -14.23
CA TYR A 134 7.55 2.61 -13.07
C TYR A 134 7.29 1.80 -11.81
N ARG A 135 7.31 2.48 -10.67
CA ARG A 135 6.92 1.98 -9.34
C ARG A 135 6.05 3.00 -8.62
N ASN A 136 5.15 2.49 -7.79
CA ASN A 136 4.40 3.28 -6.81
C ASN A 136 4.91 2.95 -5.41
N VAL A 137 4.86 3.89 -4.47
CA VAL A 137 5.08 3.55 -3.06
C VAL A 137 3.81 2.90 -2.52
N VAL A 138 3.91 1.70 -1.95
CA VAL A 138 2.75 0.92 -1.52
C VAL A 138 2.81 0.65 -0.03
N PHE A 139 1.87 1.21 0.73
CA PHE A 139 1.72 1.01 2.17
C PHE A 139 0.61 0.00 2.46
N ALA A 140 0.86 -0.92 3.38
CA ALA A 140 -0.07 -1.97 3.81
C ALA A 140 -0.34 -1.90 5.32
N PRO A 141 -1.26 -1.03 5.76
CA PRO A 141 -1.64 -0.91 7.16
C PRO A 141 -2.31 -2.19 7.69
N ASN A 142 -2.17 -2.46 9.00
CA ASN A 142 -2.83 -3.58 9.65
C ASN A 142 -3.79 -3.20 10.79
N SER A 143 -3.88 -1.92 11.13
CA SER A 143 -4.82 -1.38 12.12
C SER A 143 -5.39 -0.05 11.62
N LEU A 144 -6.47 0.42 12.23
CA LEU A 144 -7.06 1.70 11.85
C LEU A 144 -6.19 2.89 12.27
N GLN A 145 -5.45 2.77 13.37
CA GLN A 145 -4.47 3.80 13.76
C GLN A 145 -3.36 3.90 12.72
N GLU A 146 -2.80 2.78 12.29
CA GLU A 146 -1.77 2.77 11.26
C GLU A 146 -2.33 3.19 9.89
N LEU A 147 -3.59 2.85 9.59
CA LEU A 147 -4.29 3.29 8.38
C LEU A 147 -4.37 4.82 8.31
N TYR A 148 -4.68 5.47 9.45
CA TYR A 148 -4.63 6.92 9.57
C TYR A 148 -3.22 7.47 9.34
N GLU A 149 -2.24 6.96 10.08
CA GLU A 149 -0.87 7.46 10.05
C GLU A 149 -0.22 7.30 8.66
N LEU A 150 -0.40 6.13 8.05
CA LEU A 150 0.13 5.84 6.72
C LEU A 150 -0.60 6.59 5.60
N THR A 151 -1.89 6.93 5.78
CA THR A 151 -2.59 7.79 4.80
C THR A 151 -2.04 9.21 4.82
N VAL A 152 -1.77 9.79 5.99
CA VAL A 152 -1.11 11.09 6.11
C VAL A 152 0.29 11.04 5.48
N GLU A 153 1.05 10.00 5.81
CA GLU A 153 2.41 9.82 5.28
C GLU A 153 2.42 9.60 3.77
N ALA A 154 1.42 8.91 3.21
CA ALA A 154 1.31 8.71 1.76
C ALA A 154 1.25 10.03 0.99
N PHE A 155 0.55 11.04 1.51
CA PHE A 155 0.55 12.39 0.92
C PHE A 155 1.90 13.07 1.01
N ASN A 156 2.61 12.96 2.14
CA ASN A 156 3.93 13.55 2.32
C ASN A 156 4.96 12.88 1.40
N VAL A 157 4.96 11.56 1.32
CA VAL A 157 5.82 10.78 0.43
C VAL A 157 5.51 11.08 -1.04
N ALA A 158 4.22 11.17 -1.41
CA ALA A 158 3.82 11.53 -2.77
C ALA A 158 4.39 12.90 -3.18
N ASP A 159 4.24 13.91 -2.32
CA ASP A 159 4.74 15.27 -2.59
C ASP A 159 6.28 15.31 -2.60
N ARG A 160 6.95 14.68 -1.61
CA ARG A 160 8.42 14.68 -1.48
C ARG A 160 9.12 14.12 -2.72
N TYR A 161 8.64 12.99 -3.20
CA TYR A 161 9.29 12.28 -4.32
C TYR A 161 8.59 12.49 -5.66
N ARG A 162 7.47 13.20 -5.70
CA ARG A 162 6.64 13.35 -6.90
C ARG A 162 6.32 11.97 -7.50
N VAL A 163 5.58 11.17 -6.73
CA VAL A 163 5.27 9.78 -7.04
C VAL A 163 3.82 9.48 -6.63
N VAL A 164 3.23 8.47 -7.25
CA VAL A 164 1.96 7.92 -6.76
C VAL A 164 2.24 7.08 -5.52
N ALA A 165 1.55 7.38 -4.41
CA ALA A 165 1.53 6.55 -3.21
C ALA A 165 0.19 5.80 -3.12
N VAL A 166 0.27 4.51 -2.81
CA VAL A 166 -0.88 3.61 -2.72
C VAL A 166 -1.09 3.19 -1.27
N ILE A 167 -2.31 3.34 -0.77
CA ILE A 167 -2.77 2.66 0.45
C ILE A 167 -3.46 1.38 0.00
N LEU A 168 -2.88 0.24 0.35
CA LEU A 168 -3.36 -1.08 0.00
C LEU A 168 -3.96 -1.74 1.24
N GLY A 169 -5.27 -1.61 1.41
CA GLY A 169 -6.06 -2.28 2.43
C GLY A 169 -6.90 -3.41 1.83
N ASP A 170 -7.60 -4.11 2.69
CA ASP A 170 -8.59 -5.11 2.27
C ASP A 170 -9.97 -4.81 2.86
N GLY A 171 -10.99 -5.51 2.39
CA GLY A 171 -12.38 -5.27 2.81
C GLY A 171 -12.62 -5.47 4.31
N MET A 172 -11.83 -6.29 5.02
CA MET A 172 -11.93 -6.43 6.48
C MET A 172 -11.44 -5.15 7.16
N LEU A 173 -10.26 -4.65 6.77
CA LEU A 173 -9.70 -3.42 7.32
C LEU A 173 -10.61 -2.21 7.05
N GLY A 174 -11.19 -2.12 5.85
CA GLY A 174 -12.08 -1.03 5.47
C GLY A 174 -13.40 -1.01 6.26
N GLN A 175 -13.93 -2.16 6.65
CA GLN A 175 -15.24 -2.28 7.31
C GLN A 175 -15.16 -2.42 8.84
N MET A 176 -14.02 -2.81 9.40
CA MET A 176 -13.87 -2.92 10.86
C MET A 176 -13.95 -1.54 11.52
N MET A 177 -14.30 -1.52 12.80
CA MET A 177 -14.36 -0.32 13.64
C MET A 177 -13.35 -0.42 14.77
N GLU A 178 -12.54 0.61 14.93
CA GLU A 178 -11.61 0.76 16.06
C GLU A 178 -11.60 2.22 16.54
N ALA A 179 -11.12 2.44 17.75
CA ALA A 179 -10.90 3.77 18.27
C ALA A 179 -9.57 4.30 17.72
N VAL A 180 -9.61 5.39 16.96
CA VAL A 180 -8.46 6.05 16.37
C VAL A 180 -8.19 7.35 17.08
N THR A 181 -6.93 7.61 17.41
CA THR A 181 -6.48 8.86 18.02
C THR A 181 -5.89 9.76 16.91
N PHE A 182 -6.57 10.86 16.63
CA PHE A 182 -6.12 11.85 15.65
C PHE A 182 -5.24 12.88 16.31
N ARG A 183 -4.18 13.31 15.61
CA ARG A 183 -3.33 14.42 16.05
C ARG A 183 -4.11 15.73 16.00
N GLU A 184 -3.74 16.67 16.84
CA GLU A 184 -4.32 18.01 16.84
C GLU A 184 -3.93 18.79 15.57
N GLU A 185 -2.65 18.66 15.19
CA GLU A 185 -2.10 19.19 13.94
C GLU A 185 -1.32 18.09 13.21
N GLU A 186 -1.48 18.01 11.91
CA GLU A 186 -0.74 17.07 11.08
C GLU A 186 0.55 17.69 10.56
N HIS A 187 1.59 16.86 10.46
CA HIS A 187 2.77 17.24 9.73
C HIS A 187 2.49 17.15 8.23
N VAL A 188 2.22 18.29 7.62
CA VAL A 188 1.95 18.41 6.18
C VAL A 188 3.22 18.90 5.49
N GLU A 189 3.93 17.99 4.83
CA GLU A 189 5.10 18.31 4.04
C GLU A 189 4.72 18.62 2.60
N ARG A 190 4.92 19.89 2.19
CA ARG A 190 4.72 20.31 0.80
C ARG A 190 6.09 20.51 0.15
N GLY A 191 6.34 19.76 -0.93
CA GLY A 191 7.52 19.94 -1.76
C GLY A 191 7.51 21.23 -2.59
N ASP A 192 8.57 21.44 -3.39
CA ASP A 192 8.59 22.51 -4.39
C ASP A 192 7.47 22.31 -5.43
N LEU A 193 6.71 23.36 -5.68
CA LEU A 193 5.61 23.39 -6.64
C LEU A 193 5.92 24.21 -7.90
N SER A 194 7.17 24.61 -8.09
CA SER A 194 7.60 25.42 -9.26
C SER A 194 7.32 24.74 -10.60
N TRP A 195 7.20 23.42 -10.60
CA TRP A 195 6.87 22.61 -11.77
C TRP A 195 5.36 22.59 -12.13
N ALA A 196 4.49 22.99 -11.20
CA ALA A 196 3.04 22.86 -11.37
C ALA A 196 2.46 23.89 -12.36
N THR A 197 1.34 23.56 -12.98
CA THR A 197 0.66 24.40 -13.97
C THR A 197 -0.23 25.47 -13.31
N THR A 198 0.35 26.25 -12.40
CA THR A 198 -0.34 27.31 -11.63
C THR A 198 -0.47 28.64 -12.37
N GLY A 199 -0.12 28.68 -13.64
CA GLY A 199 0.02 29.90 -14.43
C GLY A 199 1.42 30.52 -14.32
N SER A 200 1.85 31.24 -15.36
CA SER A 200 3.17 31.87 -15.38
C SER A 200 3.17 33.32 -14.88
N GLY A 201 1.99 33.96 -14.83
CA GLY A 201 1.88 35.40 -14.56
C GLY A 201 2.75 36.25 -15.48
N MET A 202 3.17 35.72 -16.64
CA MET A 202 4.15 36.29 -17.58
C MET A 202 5.55 36.53 -16.96
N SER A 203 5.82 35.98 -15.78
CA SER A 203 7.10 36.15 -15.06
C SER A 203 8.09 35.01 -15.32
N ARG A 204 7.64 33.92 -15.90
CA ARG A 204 8.44 32.72 -16.26
C ARG A 204 7.87 32.02 -17.51
N PRO A 205 8.60 31.10 -18.15
CA PRO A 205 8.06 30.21 -19.15
C PRO A 205 6.91 29.35 -18.60
N HIS A 206 6.03 28.91 -19.49
CA HIS A 206 4.96 27.97 -19.13
C HIS A 206 5.54 26.61 -18.71
N ASN A 207 4.99 26.02 -17.65
CA ASN A 207 5.22 24.62 -17.33
C ASN A 207 4.37 23.73 -18.24
N VAL A 208 4.95 22.63 -18.67
CA VAL A 208 4.27 21.62 -19.49
C VAL A 208 4.29 20.29 -18.73
N ILE A 209 3.11 19.77 -18.44
CA ILE A 209 2.94 18.43 -17.87
C ILE A 209 2.53 17.49 -18.99
N THR A 210 3.36 16.50 -19.26
CA THR A 210 3.11 15.52 -20.32
C THR A 210 3.74 14.18 -19.97
N SER A 211 3.14 13.10 -20.44
CA SER A 211 3.66 11.73 -20.35
C SER A 211 4.09 11.18 -21.70
N ILE A 212 4.12 12.02 -22.74
CA ILE A 212 4.57 11.61 -24.07
C ILE A 212 5.89 12.27 -24.42
N ASP A 213 6.84 11.48 -24.91
CA ASP A 213 8.02 11.95 -25.64
C ASP A 213 8.29 10.97 -26.80
N THR A 214 8.39 11.50 -27.99
CA THR A 214 8.61 10.71 -29.22
C THR A 214 10.09 10.60 -29.60
N VAL A 215 10.98 11.22 -28.83
CA VAL A 215 12.44 11.13 -29.02
C VAL A 215 13.00 10.10 -28.05
N PRO A 216 13.52 8.96 -28.55
CA PRO A 216 13.95 7.84 -27.71
C PRO A 216 14.97 8.24 -26.61
N GLU A 217 15.95 9.04 -26.96
CA GLU A 217 17.02 9.46 -26.04
C GLU A 217 16.49 10.31 -24.87
N ARG A 218 15.46 11.13 -25.12
CA ARG A 218 14.80 11.93 -24.08
C ARG A 218 13.95 11.05 -23.18
N LEU A 219 13.21 10.10 -23.76
CA LEU A 219 12.40 9.16 -22.98
C LEU A 219 13.29 8.24 -22.11
N GLU A 220 14.43 7.78 -22.64
CA GLU A 220 15.43 7.04 -21.86
C GLU A 220 15.98 7.88 -20.70
N ALA A 221 16.29 9.15 -20.93
CA ALA A 221 16.75 10.05 -19.85
C ALA A 221 15.69 10.24 -18.74
N ILE A 222 14.41 10.33 -19.12
CA ILE A 222 13.29 10.35 -18.15
C ILE A 222 13.29 9.06 -17.34
N ASN A 223 13.35 7.88 -17.97
CA ASN A 223 13.37 6.61 -17.27
C ASN A 223 14.57 6.48 -16.33
N ASN A 224 15.77 6.88 -16.76
CA ASN A 224 16.96 6.86 -15.91
C ASN A 224 16.79 7.74 -14.66
N ARG A 225 16.17 8.91 -14.79
CA ARG A 225 15.82 9.79 -13.65
C ARG A 225 14.81 9.12 -12.73
N LEU A 226 13.77 8.47 -13.27
CA LEU A 226 12.80 7.73 -12.47
C LEU A 226 13.46 6.59 -11.70
N GLN A 227 14.34 5.79 -12.34
CA GLN A 227 15.06 4.70 -11.67
C GLN A 227 15.99 5.22 -10.55
N ALA A 228 16.64 6.38 -10.76
CA ALA A 228 17.45 7.00 -9.71
C ALA A 228 16.58 7.42 -8.50
N LYS A 229 15.41 8.00 -8.75
CA LYS A 229 14.42 8.35 -7.73
C LYS A 229 13.91 7.11 -6.98
N TYR A 230 13.61 6.02 -7.67
CA TYR A 230 13.15 4.78 -7.04
C TYR A 230 14.21 4.17 -6.12
N ARG A 231 15.47 4.15 -6.52
CA ARG A 231 16.58 3.73 -5.62
C ARG A 231 16.71 4.60 -4.36
N LEU A 232 16.41 5.90 -4.46
CA LEU A 232 16.34 6.78 -3.28
C LEU A 232 15.18 6.39 -2.37
N ILE A 233 13.99 6.20 -2.95
CA ILE A 233 12.79 5.78 -2.21
C ILE A 233 13.01 4.43 -1.51
N GLU A 234 13.65 3.47 -2.17
CA GLU A 234 14.00 2.16 -1.57
C GLU A 234 14.83 2.32 -0.29
N ARG A 235 15.81 3.21 -0.31
CA ARG A 235 16.65 3.45 0.89
C ARG A 235 15.93 4.18 2.02
N GLU A 236 15.01 5.08 1.68
CA GLU A 236 14.43 6.00 2.66
C GLU A 236 13.05 5.58 3.15
N GLN A 237 12.31 4.77 2.38
CA GLN A 237 10.91 4.48 2.66
C GLN A 237 10.63 3.00 2.95
N THR A 238 11.62 2.12 2.90
CA THR A 238 11.42 0.71 3.29
C THR A 238 11.07 0.62 4.77
N ARG A 239 9.92 0.02 5.09
CA ARG A 239 9.41 -0.12 6.46
C ARG A 239 8.97 -1.55 6.72
N VAL A 240 9.37 -2.07 7.89
CA VAL A 240 9.08 -3.44 8.31
C VAL A 240 8.87 -3.49 9.81
N GLU A 241 7.98 -4.35 10.27
CA GLU A 241 7.86 -4.75 11.67
C GLU A 241 8.41 -6.16 11.83
N LEU A 242 9.34 -6.34 12.77
CA LEU A 242 9.83 -7.64 13.22
C LEU A 242 9.27 -7.89 14.62
N TYR A 243 8.44 -8.93 14.76
CA TYR A 243 7.81 -9.28 16.02
C TYR A 243 8.19 -10.71 16.41
N GLY A 244 8.90 -10.88 17.52
CA GLY A 244 9.32 -12.19 18.04
C GLY A 244 10.25 -12.99 17.11
N CYS A 245 10.98 -12.33 16.20
CA CYS A 245 11.85 -13.03 15.21
C CYS A 245 13.14 -13.55 15.81
N GLU A 246 13.63 -12.97 16.92
CA GLU A 246 14.86 -13.41 17.59
C GLU A 246 14.70 -14.83 18.16
N GLY A 247 15.57 -15.73 17.73
CA GLY A 247 15.52 -17.13 18.12
C GLY A 247 14.28 -17.90 17.64
N ALA A 248 13.50 -17.37 16.70
CA ALA A 248 12.35 -18.05 16.16
C ALA A 248 12.75 -19.29 15.35
N GLN A 249 11.99 -20.39 15.48
CA GLN A 249 12.18 -21.59 14.68
C GLN A 249 11.64 -21.39 13.25
N ILE A 250 10.54 -20.64 13.14
CA ILE A 250 9.91 -20.25 11.87
C ILE A 250 9.60 -18.75 11.95
N VAL A 251 9.86 -18.02 10.87
CA VAL A 251 9.37 -16.66 10.69
C VAL A 251 8.24 -16.67 9.67
N VAL A 252 7.05 -16.26 10.13
CA VAL A 252 5.90 -16.05 9.24
C VAL A 252 6.04 -14.69 8.58
N THR A 253 5.80 -14.61 7.26
CA THR A 253 5.68 -13.35 6.54
C THR A 253 4.20 -13.11 6.21
N ALA A 254 3.69 -11.94 6.58
CA ALA A 254 2.30 -11.58 6.33
C ALA A 254 2.15 -10.05 6.35
N PHE A 255 1.20 -9.50 5.57
CA PHE A 255 0.91 -8.07 5.55
C PHE A 255 -0.57 -7.79 5.82
N GLY A 256 -0.91 -6.54 6.07
CA GLY A 256 -2.28 -6.10 6.28
C GLY A 256 -3.01 -6.90 7.36
N THR A 257 -4.27 -7.21 7.15
CA THR A 257 -5.14 -7.89 8.13
C THR A 257 -4.63 -9.28 8.51
N VAL A 258 -3.98 -10.01 7.58
CA VAL A 258 -3.44 -11.36 7.87
C VAL A 258 -2.37 -11.31 8.96
N SER A 259 -1.56 -10.25 9.01
CA SER A 259 -0.54 -10.12 10.05
C SER A 259 -1.14 -10.08 11.48
N ARG A 260 -2.37 -9.62 11.63
CA ARG A 260 -3.09 -9.64 12.92
C ARG A 260 -3.47 -11.07 13.34
N ILE A 261 -3.90 -11.88 12.36
CA ILE A 261 -4.19 -13.31 12.61
C ILE A 261 -2.91 -14.01 13.05
N VAL A 262 -1.78 -13.72 12.38
CA VAL A 262 -0.48 -14.32 12.71
C VAL A 262 0.01 -13.90 14.11
N LYS A 263 -0.21 -12.67 14.55
CA LYS A 263 0.15 -12.25 15.92
C LYS A 263 -0.54 -13.11 16.97
N ASN A 264 -1.83 -13.41 16.79
CA ASN A 264 -2.54 -14.31 17.70
C ASN A 264 -2.00 -15.76 17.63
N VAL A 265 -1.58 -16.22 16.43
CA VAL A 265 -0.93 -17.54 16.27
C VAL A 265 0.39 -17.63 17.02
N ILE A 266 1.19 -16.55 17.04
CA ILE A 266 2.46 -16.52 17.78
C ILE A 266 2.23 -16.72 19.28
N ASP A 267 1.23 -16.04 19.84
CA ASP A 267 0.87 -16.17 21.26
C ASP A 267 0.40 -17.60 21.62
N ASP A 268 -0.32 -18.25 20.72
CA ASP A 268 -0.79 -19.62 20.91
C ASP A 268 0.35 -20.65 20.73
N ALA A 269 1.18 -20.50 19.70
CA ALA A 269 2.32 -21.36 19.45
C ALA A 269 3.33 -21.33 20.61
N GLN A 270 3.54 -20.14 21.21
CA GLN A 270 4.42 -19.97 22.36
C GLN A 270 3.97 -20.78 23.58
N LYS A 271 2.64 -20.92 23.81
CA LYS A 271 2.09 -21.75 24.90
C LYS A 271 2.42 -23.24 24.69
N GLU A 272 2.62 -23.66 23.45
CA GLU A 272 3.04 -25.03 23.09
C GLU A 272 4.57 -25.19 22.97
N GLY A 273 5.36 -24.16 23.33
CA GLY A 273 6.82 -24.19 23.28
C GLY A 273 7.39 -24.00 21.88
N ILE A 274 6.60 -23.60 20.89
CA ILE A 274 7.03 -23.32 19.52
C ILE A 274 7.31 -21.82 19.40
N ARG A 275 8.56 -21.47 19.05
CA ARG A 275 8.96 -20.08 18.84
C ARG A 275 8.73 -19.69 17.40
N VAL A 276 7.73 -18.82 17.21
CA VAL A 276 7.33 -18.27 15.91
C VAL A 276 7.56 -16.78 15.91
N GLY A 277 8.13 -16.23 14.85
CA GLY A 277 8.23 -14.78 14.63
C GLY A 277 7.36 -14.31 13.48
N LEU A 278 7.10 -13.01 13.39
CA LEU A 278 6.44 -12.34 12.28
C LEU A 278 7.38 -11.29 11.68
N LEU A 279 7.63 -11.41 10.39
CA LEU A 279 8.13 -10.31 9.55
C LEU A 279 6.94 -9.73 8.79
N ARG A 280 6.57 -8.49 9.12
CA ARG A 280 5.46 -7.79 8.48
C ARG A 280 5.97 -6.62 7.65
N PRO A 281 5.95 -6.71 6.32
CA PRO A 281 6.14 -5.53 5.48
C PRO A 281 5.06 -4.48 5.78
N ILE A 282 5.48 -3.26 6.12
CA ILE A 282 4.62 -2.08 6.21
C ILE A 282 4.57 -1.41 4.84
N THR A 283 5.71 -1.33 4.15
CA THR A 283 5.77 -1.04 2.72
C THR A 283 5.88 -2.35 1.94
N LEU A 284 5.02 -2.52 0.94
CA LEU A 284 5.10 -3.64 0.00
C LEU A 284 5.97 -3.30 -1.21
N TRP A 285 6.00 -2.04 -1.59
CA TRP A 285 7.05 -1.45 -2.37
C TRP A 285 7.41 -0.08 -1.76
N PRO A 286 8.67 0.13 -1.38
CA PRO A 286 9.80 -0.83 -1.43
C PRO A 286 9.58 -2.05 -0.52
N PHE A 287 9.94 -3.23 -1.00
CA PHE A 287 9.88 -4.46 -0.21
C PHE A 287 11.09 -4.54 0.75
N PRO A 288 10.92 -4.98 2.02
CA PRO A 288 12.00 -5.04 2.99
C PRO A 288 12.94 -6.24 2.78
N SER A 289 13.53 -6.34 1.58
CA SER A 289 14.39 -7.46 1.17
C SER A 289 15.59 -7.64 2.08
N ASP A 290 16.17 -6.56 2.61
CA ASP A 290 17.34 -6.65 3.49
C ASP A 290 16.99 -7.27 4.85
N ALA A 291 15.79 -7.02 5.37
CA ALA A 291 15.33 -7.66 6.61
C ALA A 291 15.10 -9.17 6.41
N VAL A 292 14.51 -9.56 5.28
CA VAL A 292 14.34 -10.98 4.94
C VAL A 292 15.70 -11.65 4.75
N ARG A 293 16.62 -11.01 4.03
CA ARG A 293 17.98 -11.51 3.79
C ARG A 293 18.75 -11.69 5.09
N ALA A 294 18.72 -10.71 5.98
CA ALA A 294 19.40 -10.78 7.27
C ALA A 294 18.91 -11.98 8.11
N LEU A 295 17.60 -12.23 8.15
CA LEU A 295 17.03 -13.39 8.82
C LEU A 295 17.41 -14.71 8.10
N ALA A 296 17.46 -14.71 6.78
CA ALA A 296 17.81 -15.91 6.00
C ALA A 296 19.29 -16.28 6.13
N GLU A 297 20.17 -15.31 6.29
CA GLU A 297 21.62 -15.51 6.47
C GLU A 297 22.00 -15.86 7.91
N ALA A 298 21.15 -15.54 8.88
CA ALA A 298 21.43 -15.88 10.28
C ALA A 298 21.32 -17.40 10.51
N ASP A 299 22.35 -17.95 11.20
CA ASP A 299 22.36 -19.36 11.59
C ASP A 299 21.49 -19.58 12.83
N GLN A 300 21.06 -20.84 13.04
CA GLN A 300 20.41 -21.19 14.30
C GLN A 300 21.43 -21.19 15.46
N PRO A 301 21.07 -20.76 16.68
CA PRO A 301 19.70 -20.45 17.13
C PRO A 301 19.20 -19.02 16.84
N ASP A 302 20.03 -18.16 16.25
CA ASP A 302 19.72 -16.71 16.10
C ASP A 302 18.79 -16.43 14.91
N GLY A 303 18.80 -17.29 13.87
CA GLY A 303 17.93 -17.19 12.71
C GLY A 303 16.89 -18.30 12.62
N PRO A 304 15.84 -18.13 11.78
CA PRO A 304 14.81 -19.16 11.59
C PRO A 304 15.34 -20.35 10.78
N GLY A 305 14.72 -21.53 10.99
CA GLY A 305 14.94 -22.68 10.11
C GLY A 305 14.28 -22.52 8.74
N ALA A 306 13.11 -21.87 8.71
CA ALA A 306 12.36 -21.62 7.48
C ALA A 306 11.47 -20.37 7.59
N PHE A 307 10.96 -19.92 6.44
CA PHE A 307 9.90 -18.93 6.34
C PHE A 307 8.56 -19.59 5.98
N LEU A 308 7.45 -18.96 6.41
CA LEU A 308 6.11 -19.30 5.98
C LEU A 308 5.38 -18.03 5.53
N SER A 309 5.11 -17.86 4.22
CA SER A 309 4.28 -16.76 3.75
C SER A 309 2.80 -17.13 3.89
N VAL A 310 2.02 -16.25 4.53
CA VAL A 310 0.58 -16.42 4.74
C VAL A 310 -0.16 -15.26 4.08
N GLU A 311 -1.06 -15.57 3.12
CA GLU A 311 -1.69 -14.56 2.26
C GLU A 311 -3.16 -14.87 1.96
N LEU A 312 -3.95 -13.83 1.62
CA LEU A 312 -5.31 -13.97 1.09
C LEU A 312 -5.32 -14.01 -0.45
N ASN A 313 -4.43 -14.81 -1.02
CA ASN A 313 -4.28 -15.03 -2.46
C ASN A 313 -3.62 -16.39 -2.75
N ALA A 314 -3.26 -16.65 -4.00
CA ALA A 314 -2.63 -17.89 -4.46
C ALA A 314 -1.09 -17.90 -4.38
N GLY A 315 -0.48 -16.95 -3.68
CA GLY A 315 0.97 -16.79 -3.57
C GLY A 315 1.48 -15.68 -4.50
N GLN A 316 1.61 -14.47 -3.94
CA GLN A 316 2.15 -13.32 -4.65
C GLN A 316 3.33 -12.71 -3.88
N MET A 317 3.15 -12.33 -2.61
CA MET A 317 4.24 -11.83 -1.77
C MET A 317 5.32 -12.89 -1.53
N VAL A 318 4.93 -14.15 -1.47
CA VAL A 318 5.86 -15.27 -1.29
C VAL A 318 7.00 -15.27 -2.32
N GLU A 319 6.77 -14.79 -3.56
CA GLU A 319 7.82 -14.68 -4.58
C GLU A 319 8.89 -13.64 -4.20
N ASP A 320 8.49 -12.51 -3.62
CA ASP A 320 9.44 -11.50 -3.12
C ASP A 320 10.20 -12.00 -1.89
N VAL A 321 9.54 -12.78 -1.02
CA VAL A 321 10.20 -13.44 0.12
C VAL A 321 11.23 -14.46 -0.37
N MET A 322 10.88 -15.31 -1.36
CA MET A 322 11.80 -16.28 -1.97
C MET A 322 13.01 -15.59 -2.61
N LEU A 323 12.75 -14.52 -3.36
CA LEU A 323 13.82 -13.74 -3.99
C LEU A 323 14.76 -13.13 -2.95
N ALA A 324 14.22 -12.56 -1.89
CA ALA A 324 15.01 -11.92 -0.83
C ALA A 324 15.77 -12.93 0.04
N ALA A 325 15.18 -14.11 0.31
CA ALA A 325 15.83 -15.20 1.04
C ALA A 325 16.99 -15.83 0.25
N GLY A 326 17.03 -15.67 -1.09
CA GLY A 326 18.14 -16.07 -1.95
C GLY A 326 18.50 -17.58 -1.87
N GLY A 327 17.53 -18.44 -1.56
CA GLY A 327 17.72 -19.88 -1.40
C GLY A 327 18.47 -20.31 -0.11
N LYS A 328 18.76 -19.38 0.81
CA LYS A 328 19.45 -19.67 2.08
C LYS A 328 18.57 -20.44 3.06
N LYS A 329 17.27 -20.20 3.04
CA LYS A 329 16.25 -20.89 3.85
C LYS A 329 15.08 -21.28 2.97
N GLN A 330 14.37 -22.36 3.34
CA GLN A 330 13.13 -22.73 2.66
C GLN A 330 12.05 -21.71 2.94
N VAL A 331 11.25 -21.40 1.92
CA VAL A 331 10.09 -20.54 2.02
C VAL A 331 8.84 -21.34 1.68
N HIS A 332 8.02 -21.59 2.68
CA HIS A 332 6.74 -22.29 2.55
C HIS A 332 5.61 -21.28 2.31
N PHE A 333 4.48 -21.78 1.83
CA PHE A 333 3.32 -20.98 1.52
C PHE A 333 2.04 -21.57 2.11
N LEU A 334 1.16 -20.70 2.62
CA LEU A 334 -0.21 -20.98 2.98
C LEU A 334 -1.10 -19.84 2.50
N GLY A 335 -2.01 -20.10 1.57
CA GLY A 335 -2.91 -19.09 1.02
C GLY A 335 -4.37 -19.54 1.01
N ARG A 336 -5.27 -18.56 1.08
CA ARG A 336 -6.71 -18.73 0.86
C ARG A 336 -7.17 -17.72 -0.18
N MET A 337 -8.14 -18.09 -0.98
CA MET A 337 -8.63 -17.30 -2.13
C MET A 337 -10.15 -17.15 -2.04
N GLY A 338 -10.72 -16.32 -2.94
CA GLY A 338 -12.16 -16.21 -3.11
C GLY A 338 -12.91 -15.59 -1.92
N GLY A 339 -12.21 -14.82 -1.07
CA GLY A 339 -12.78 -14.21 0.13
C GLY A 339 -12.68 -15.04 1.39
N MET A 340 -12.01 -16.20 1.32
CA MET A 340 -11.69 -17.02 2.50
C MET A 340 -10.42 -16.50 3.17
N ALA A 341 -10.39 -16.54 4.51
CA ALA A 341 -9.20 -16.23 5.30
C ALA A 341 -8.63 -17.49 5.95
N PRO A 342 -7.29 -17.62 6.08
CA PRO A 342 -6.70 -18.70 6.86
C PRO A 342 -7.07 -18.55 8.33
N THR A 343 -7.47 -19.67 8.94
CA THR A 343 -7.73 -19.72 10.38
C THR A 343 -6.44 -19.87 11.17
N GLN A 344 -6.47 -19.48 12.45
CA GLN A 344 -5.32 -19.68 13.35
C GLN A 344 -4.90 -21.16 13.40
N SER A 345 -5.86 -22.09 13.45
CA SER A 345 -5.59 -23.52 13.47
C SER A 345 -4.92 -24.05 12.20
N GLU A 346 -5.30 -23.54 11.01
CA GLU A 346 -4.65 -23.88 9.75
C GLU A 346 -3.18 -23.40 9.75
N ILE A 347 -2.91 -22.20 10.24
CA ILE A 347 -1.55 -21.65 10.31
C ILE A 347 -0.71 -22.46 11.31
N VAL A 348 -1.22 -22.75 12.50
CA VAL A 348 -0.53 -23.60 13.50
C VAL A 348 -0.24 -25.00 12.96
N ALA A 349 -1.22 -25.63 12.30
CA ALA A 349 -1.03 -26.95 11.70
C ALA A 349 0.06 -26.93 10.62
N LYS A 350 0.11 -25.88 9.80
CA LYS A 350 1.14 -25.70 8.78
C LYS A 350 2.53 -25.49 9.40
N ILE A 351 2.66 -24.72 10.47
CA ILE A 351 3.89 -24.52 11.22
C ILE A 351 4.41 -25.86 11.77
N LYS A 352 3.55 -26.65 12.42
CA LYS A 352 3.90 -27.97 12.95
C LYS A 352 4.37 -28.91 11.86
N GLN A 353 3.65 -28.94 10.72
CA GLN A 353 4.05 -29.74 9.55
C GLN A 353 5.45 -29.38 9.04
N ILE A 354 5.80 -28.10 8.98
CA ILE A 354 7.13 -27.64 8.55
C ILE A 354 8.20 -28.12 9.54
N LEU A 355 7.97 -27.97 10.84
CA LEU A 355 8.92 -28.39 11.88
C LEU A 355 9.15 -29.91 11.90
N GLU A 356 8.09 -30.72 11.66
CA GLU A 356 8.16 -32.17 11.60
C GLU A 356 8.91 -32.70 10.35
N SER A 357 8.82 -31.98 9.23
CA SER A 357 9.50 -32.37 7.98
C SER A 357 11.01 -32.18 8.00
N GLY A 358 11.55 -31.57 9.03
CA GLY A 358 12.96 -31.22 9.15
C GLY A 358 13.35 -30.09 8.18
N THR A 359 13.42 -28.90 8.67
CA THR A 359 13.82 -27.72 7.88
C THR A 359 15.25 -27.81 7.37
#